data_ffb7ce237e1b400aba27efeacdea1edd
#
_entry.id   ffb7ce237e1b400aba27efeacdea1edd
#
_cell.length_a   1.000
_cell.length_b   1.000
_cell.length_c   1.000
_cell.angle_alpha   90.00
_cell.angle_beta   90.00
_cell.angle_gamma   90.00
#
_symmetry.space_group_name_H-M   'P 1'
#
loop_
_entity.id
_entity.type
_entity.pdbx_description
1 polymer ?
#
loop_
_entity_poly.entity_id
_entity_poly.type
_entity_poly.pdbx_seq_one_letter_code
_entity_poly.pdbx_strand_id
1 'polypeptide(L)'
;MFYEKCTFFHKFAAKLLILFHICKFFCNFAAEKGKFVTMANEDSNKVLYDILNERLELLRSLDKDGDSDRRRHVARETKELHAPLAHRLGLYAIKTEMEDLSLKFTDYKTYKYIAHALNEKKTQRDAYISSFITPLEQKLKDNGFTFTIKGRPKSIHSIYNKMQAQHCDVDRIYDLFAIRIILDSPLEREKLDCWQVYSLITDMYRPNPKRLRDWLSVPKENGYESLHTTVLGPEEKWVEVQIRTRRMDEVAEKGVAAHWAYKGVDGNRLNTDHQSVYVFTPTGDLKRL
;
A
#
# COMPACT_ATOMS: atom_id res chain seq x y z
N MET A 1 -3.93 -2.78 42.34
CA MET A 1 -2.47 -2.55 42.39
C MET A 1 -1.64 -3.67 41.76
N PHE A 2 -2.01 -4.95 41.76
CA PHE A 2 -1.29 -6.04 41.06
C PHE A 2 -1.62 -6.13 39.57
N TYR A 3 -2.83 -5.81 39.17
CA TYR A 3 -3.30 -5.87 37.76
C TYR A 3 -2.69 -4.78 36.86
N GLU A 4 -2.43 -3.59 37.42
CA GLU A 4 -1.81 -2.49 36.65
C GLU A 4 -0.31 -2.72 36.39
N LYS A 5 0.38 -3.43 37.28
CA LYS A 5 1.80 -3.80 37.07
C LYS A 5 1.98 -4.87 35.98
N CYS A 6 1.04 -5.82 35.86
CA CYS A 6 1.08 -6.83 34.79
C CYS A 6 0.87 -6.22 33.38
N THR A 7 -0.05 -5.26 33.25
CA THR A 7 -0.29 -4.57 31.98
C THR A 7 0.87 -3.66 31.58
N PHE A 8 1.56 -3.06 32.55
CA PHE A 8 2.77 -2.27 32.30
C PHE A 8 3.94 -3.15 31.83
N PHE A 9 4.14 -4.32 32.45
CA PHE A 9 5.18 -5.27 32.04
C PHE A 9 4.93 -5.87 30.66
N HIS A 10 3.69 -6.18 30.31
CA HIS A 10 3.34 -6.64 28.95
C HIS A 10 3.54 -5.56 27.90
N LYS A 11 3.18 -4.30 28.19
CA LYS A 11 3.43 -3.16 27.30
C LYS A 11 4.91 -2.86 27.14
N PHE A 12 5.69 -3.00 28.21
CA PHE A 12 7.14 -2.81 28.19
C PHE A 12 7.84 -3.96 27.43
N ALA A 13 7.42 -5.20 27.64
CA ALA A 13 7.92 -6.36 26.90
C ALA A 13 7.59 -6.29 25.41
N ALA A 14 6.38 -5.85 25.03
CA ALA A 14 6.02 -5.62 23.63
C ALA A 14 6.85 -4.50 23.00
N LYS A 15 7.09 -3.38 23.70
CA LYS A 15 8.00 -2.32 23.25
C LYS A 15 9.45 -2.81 23.10
N LEU A 16 9.92 -3.64 24.02
CA LEU A 16 11.25 -4.26 23.96
C LEU A 16 11.34 -5.25 22.81
N LEU A 17 10.29 -6.04 22.55
CA LEU A 17 10.25 -6.98 21.42
C LEU A 17 10.25 -6.22 20.07
N ILE A 18 9.49 -5.14 19.96
CA ILE A 18 9.50 -4.28 18.77
C ILE A 18 10.88 -3.64 18.59
N LEU A 19 11.49 -3.09 19.65
CA LEU A 19 12.83 -2.54 19.62
C LEU A 19 13.88 -3.61 19.31
N PHE A 20 13.75 -4.80 19.87
CA PHE A 20 14.67 -5.91 19.64
C PHE A 20 14.58 -6.46 18.21
N HIS A 21 13.35 -6.56 17.66
CA HIS A 21 13.15 -6.94 16.25
C HIS A 21 13.57 -5.83 15.29
N ILE A 22 13.35 -4.58 15.64
CA ILE A 22 13.86 -3.42 14.90
C ILE A 22 15.39 -3.37 14.99
N CYS A 23 15.99 -3.54 16.17
CA CYS A 23 17.45 -3.61 16.33
C CYS A 23 18.05 -4.83 15.61
N LYS A 24 17.45 -6.01 15.72
CA LYS A 24 17.90 -7.21 15.01
C LYS A 24 17.80 -7.06 13.50
N PHE A 25 16.76 -6.39 13.03
CA PHE A 25 16.59 -6.01 11.63
C PHE A 25 17.65 -4.99 11.18
N PHE A 26 17.96 -3.97 11.98
CA PHE A 26 19.02 -2.99 11.69
C PHE A 26 20.42 -3.56 11.86
N CYS A 27 20.67 -4.45 12.82
CA CYS A 27 21.97 -5.12 12.98
C CYS A 27 22.24 -6.11 11.84
N ASN A 28 21.24 -6.84 11.36
CA ASN A 28 21.38 -7.69 10.17
C ASN A 28 21.56 -6.85 8.89
N PHE A 29 20.98 -5.65 8.81
CA PHE A 29 21.19 -4.72 7.71
C PHE A 29 22.61 -4.11 7.68
N ALA A 30 23.24 -3.96 8.84
CA ALA A 30 24.62 -3.45 8.93
C ALA A 30 25.68 -4.53 8.70
N ALA A 31 25.37 -5.82 8.94
CA ALA A 31 26.34 -6.91 8.90
C ALA A 31 26.45 -7.64 7.55
N GLU A 32 25.49 -7.51 6.64
CA GLU A 32 25.51 -8.21 5.35
C GLU A 32 25.12 -7.28 4.18
N LYS A 33 26.11 -6.67 3.59
CA LYS A 33 26.01 -6.23 2.19
C LYS A 33 25.80 -7.48 1.33
N GLY A 34 24.55 -7.83 1.04
CA GLY A 34 24.25 -8.72 -0.07
C GLY A 34 23.37 -9.95 0.14
N LYS A 35 22.82 -10.23 1.33
CA LYS A 35 21.81 -11.30 1.48
C LYS A 35 20.65 -10.82 2.33
N PHE A 36 19.54 -10.50 1.68
CA PHE A 36 18.24 -10.43 2.32
C PHE A 36 17.85 -11.84 2.74
N VAL A 37 18.07 -12.19 4.02
CA VAL A 37 17.47 -13.39 4.59
C VAL A 37 15.98 -13.09 4.82
N THR A 38 15.16 -13.52 3.88
CA THR A 38 13.70 -13.68 4.02
C THR A 38 13.41 -14.84 4.99
N MET A 39 13.79 -14.68 6.25
CA MET A 39 13.38 -15.55 7.34
C MET A 39 13.00 -14.71 8.55
N ALA A 40 12.06 -13.78 8.39
CA ALA A 40 11.18 -13.51 9.49
C ALA A 40 10.22 -14.70 9.52
N ASN A 41 10.28 -15.56 10.56
CA ASN A 41 9.36 -16.65 10.78
C ASN A 41 7.93 -16.16 10.55
N GLU A 42 7.09 -16.96 9.90
CA GLU A 42 5.66 -16.65 9.68
C GLU A 42 4.99 -16.20 10.99
N ASP A 43 5.37 -16.80 12.10
CA ASP A 43 4.93 -16.41 13.44
C ASP A 43 5.30 -14.97 13.81
N SER A 44 6.51 -14.50 13.47
CA SER A 44 6.93 -13.13 13.75
C SER A 44 6.14 -12.09 12.95
N ASN A 45 5.84 -12.37 11.69
CA ASN A 45 5.03 -11.48 10.85
C ASN A 45 3.58 -11.42 11.32
N LYS A 46 3.03 -12.56 11.80
CA LYS A 46 1.70 -12.60 12.39
C LYS A 46 1.63 -11.76 13.66
N VAL A 47 2.61 -11.90 14.56
CA VAL A 47 2.69 -11.08 15.78
C VAL A 47 2.76 -9.59 15.44
N LEU A 48 3.57 -9.20 14.44
CA LEU A 48 3.64 -7.80 14.00
C LEU A 48 2.32 -7.30 13.41
N TYR A 49 1.63 -8.13 12.65
CA TYR A 49 0.30 -7.82 12.12
C TYR A 49 -0.71 -7.59 13.24
N ASP A 50 -0.74 -8.47 14.25
CA ASP A 50 -1.66 -8.35 15.39
C ASP A 50 -1.38 -7.06 16.19
N ILE A 51 -0.10 -6.75 16.46
CA ILE A 51 0.31 -5.50 17.11
C ILE A 51 -0.16 -4.26 16.33
N LEU A 52 -0.03 -4.28 15.01
CA LEU A 52 -0.46 -3.16 14.17
C LEU A 52 -1.98 -3.01 14.17
N ASN A 53 -2.73 -4.12 14.16
CA ASN A 53 -4.19 -4.07 14.28
C ASN A 53 -4.64 -3.54 15.63
N GLU A 54 -4.06 -4.03 16.74
CA GLU A 54 -4.36 -3.51 18.08
C GLU A 54 -4.08 -2.00 18.17
N ARG A 55 -2.98 -1.55 17.56
CA ARG A 55 -2.66 -0.13 17.50
C ARG A 55 -3.66 0.67 16.68
N LEU A 56 -4.14 0.12 15.57
CA LEU A 56 -5.17 0.76 14.74
C LEU A 56 -6.50 0.85 15.48
N GLU A 57 -6.91 -0.21 16.18
CA GLU A 57 -8.12 -0.19 17.03
C GLU A 57 -8.01 0.84 18.16
N LEU A 58 -6.84 0.96 18.79
CA LEU A 58 -6.59 2.01 19.76
C LEU A 58 -6.77 3.41 19.14
N LEU A 59 -6.22 3.67 17.95
CA LEU A 59 -6.41 4.95 17.26
C LEU A 59 -7.89 5.24 16.95
N ARG A 60 -8.63 4.25 16.50
CA ARG A 60 -10.08 4.36 16.21
C ARG A 60 -10.86 4.72 17.48
N SER A 61 -10.44 4.20 18.61
CA SER A 61 -11.10 4.45 19.90
C SER A 61 -10.82 5.83 20.50
N LEU A 62 -9.77 6.53 20.05
CA LEU A 62 -9.33 7.81 20.63
C LEU A 62 -10.34 8.96 20.48
N ASP A 63 -11.30 8.86 19.57
CA ASP A 63 -12.39 9.87 19.49
C ASP A 63 -13.21 9.96 20.78
N LYS A 64 -13.27 8.87 21.54
CA LYS A 64 -13.99 8.79 22.82
C LYS A 64 -13.12 9.15 24.03
N ASP A 65 -11.82 9.37 23.83
CA ASP A 65 -10.88 9.71 24.90
C ASP A 65 -10.93 11.22 25.17
N GLY A 66 -11.23 11.61 26.39
CA GLY A 66 -11.27 13.02 26.82
C GLY A 66 -9.90 13.67 26.93
N ASP A 67 -8.81 12.88 27.05
CA ASP A 67 -7.44 13.38 27.21
C ASP A 67 -6.81 13.74 25.86
N SER A 68 -6.69 15.04 25.60
CA SER A 68 -6.10 15.57 24.35
C SER A 68 -4.61 15.29 24.22
N ASP A 69 -3.88 15.22 25.34
CA ASP A 69 -2.44 15.00 25.32
C ASP A 69 -2.12 13.54 25.06
N ARG A 70 -2.89 12.64 25.67
CA ARG A 70 -2.82 11.22 25.40
C ARG A 70 -3.15 10.91 23.94
N ARG A 71 -4.21 11.52 23.36
CA ARG A 71 -4.56 11.37 21.95
C ARG A 71 -3.40 11.77 21.04
N ARG A 72 -2.82 12.96 21.28
CA ARG A 72 -1.67 13.45 20.50
C ARG A 72 -0.44 12.57 20.65
N HIS A 73 -0.15 12.10 21.86
CA HIS A 73 0.99 11.21 22.09
C HIS A 73 0.86 9.89 21.32
N VAL A 74 -0.30 9.20 21.45
CA VAL A 74 -0.57 7.95 20.73
C VAL A 74 -0.50 8.15 19.23
N ALA A 75 -1.05 9.25 18.70
CA ALA A 75 -1.05 9.56 17.28
C ALA A 75 0.36 9.80 16.74
N ARG A 76 1.21 10.56 17.46
CA ARG A 76 2.62 10.78 17.08
C ARG A 76 3.41 9.48 17.05
N GLU A 77 3.34 8.70 18.12
CA GLU A 77 4.01 7.39 18.21
C GLU A 77 3.57 6.46 17.06
N THR A 78 2.28 6.48 16.72
CA THR A 78 1.77 5.69 15.59
C THR A 78 2.35 6.15 14.26
N LYS A 79 2.37 7.46 14.01
CA LYS A 79 2.92 8.03 12.78
C LYS A 79 4.41 7.74 12.63
N GLU A 80 5.17 7.81 13.73
CA GLU A 80 6.63 7.68 13.71
C GLU A 80 7.13 6.22 13.69
N LEU A 81 6.38 5.30 14.31
CA LEU A 81 6.84 3.91 14.45
C LEU A 81 5.95 2.91 13.71
N HIS A 82 4.63 2.94 13.94
CA HIS A 82 3.74 1.87 13.47
C HIS A 82 3.37 2.00 11.99
N ALA A 83 3.11 3.21 11.50
CA ALA A 83 2.79 3.43 10.09
C ALA A 83 3.97 3.09 9.15
N PRO A 84 5.23 3.46 9.44
CA PRO A 84 6.40 2.99 8.69
C PRO A 84 6.58 1.47 8.73
N LEU A 85 6.31 0.82 9.87
CA LEU A 85 6.38 -0.63 9.99
C LEU A 85 5.30 -1.30 9.12
N ALA A 86 4.05 -0.82 9.19
CA ALA A 86 2.97 -1.30 8.33
C ALA A 86 3.32 -1.14 6.82
N HIS A 87 3.96 -0.03 6.44
CA HIS A 87 4.44 0.19 5.06
C HIS A 87 5.46 -0.86 4.63
N ARG A 88 6.45 -1.20 5.49
CA ARG A 88 7.47 -2.21 5.19
C ARG A 88 6.87 -3.61 5.03
N LEU A 89 5.86 -3.93 5.83
CA LEU A 89 5.14 -5.20 5.73
C LEU A 89 4.14 -5.26 4.57
N GLY A 90 4.02 -4.20 3.76
CA GLY A 90 3.07 -4.13 2.65
C GLY A 90 1.61 -3.94 3.08
N LEU A 91 1.35 -3.65 4.36
CA LEU A 91 0.01 -3.46 4.93
C LEU A 91 -0.50 -2.04 4.62
N TYR A 92 -0.68 -1.74 3.34
CA TYR A 92 -0.95 -0.37 2.87
C TYR A 92 -2.28 0.19 3.37
N ALA A 93 -3.31 -0.66 3.57
CA ALA A 93 -4.60 -0.23 4.11
C ALA A 93 -4.43 0.25 5.57
N ILE A 94 -3.81 -0.58 6.42
CA ILE A 94 -3.51 -0.27 7.83
C ILE A 94 -2.65 0.99 7.92
N LYS A 95 -1.57 1.06 7.14
CA LYS A 95 -0.67 2.22 7.08
C LYS A 95 -1.43 3.51 6.74
N THR A 96 -2.27 3.47 5.73
CA THR A 96 -3.03 4.64 5.26
C THR A 96 -3.99 5.15 6.32
N GLU A 97 -4.74 4.25 6.95
CA GLU A 97 -5.68 4.61 8.01
C GLU A 97 -4.96 5.13 9.26
N MET A 98 -3.84 4.51 9.65
CA MET A 98 -3.00 5.01 10.74
C MET A 98 -2.51 6.44 10.48
N GLU A 99 -2.06 6.74 9.27
CA GLU A 99 -1.58 8.07 8.89
C GLU A 99 -2.72 9.11 8.91
N ASP A 100 -3.90 8.77 8.37
CA ASP A 100 -5.05 9.66 8.35
C ASP A 100 -5.58 9.95 9.77
N LEU A 101 -5.70 8.93 10.62
CA LEU A 101 -6.10 9.09 12.02
C LEU A 101 -5.03 9.84 12.83
N SER A 102 -3.76 9.58 12.58
CA SER A 102 -2.68 10.33 13.25
C SER A 102 -2.73 11.80 12.90
N LEU A 103 -2.96 12.17 11.64
CA LEU A 103 -3.13 13.55 11.24
C LEU A 103 -4.37 14.18 11.92
N LYS A 104 -5.49 13.44 12.00
CA LYS A 104 -6.70 13.89 12.68
C LYS A 104 -6.45 14.30 14.12
N PHE A 105 -5.62 13.56 14.87
CA PHE A 105 -5.35 13.86 16.28
C PHE A 105 -4.15 14.80 16.51
N THR A 106 -3.27 14.98 15.53
CA THR A 106 -2.12 15.87 15.65
C THR A 106 -2.36 17.25 15.06
N ASP A 107 -3.14 17.33 13.96
CA ASP A 107 -3.52 18.57 13.28
C ASP A 107 -4.95 18.47 12.76
N TYR A 108 -5.91 18.54 13.70
CA TYR A 108 -7.34 18.43 13.40
C TYR A 108 -7.84 19.50 12.42
N LYS A 109 -7.28 20.70 12.49
CA LYS A 109 -7.69 21.81 11.63
C LYS A 109 -7.40 21.51 10.17
N THR A 110 -6.18 21.08 9.87
CA THR A 110 -5.76 20.73 8.50
C THR A 110 -6.47 19.45 8.02
N TYR A 111 -6.61 18.43 8.89
CA TYR A 111 -7.37 17.23 8.57
C TYR A 111 -8.80 17.57 8.14
N LYS A 112 -9.52 18.35 8.96
CA LYS A 112 -10.91 18.76 8.68
C LYS A 112 -11.02 19.59 7.41
N TYR A 113 -10.07 20.49 7.18
CA TYR A 113 -10.03 21.31 5.97
C TYR A 113 -9.92 20.44 4.70
N ILE A 114 -8.98 19.50 4.66
CA ILE A 114 -8.81 18.60 3.51
C ILE A 114 -10.04 17.69 3.35
N ALA A 115 -10.56 17.12 4.44
CA ALA A 115 -11.76 16.28 4.41
C ALA A 115 -12.98 17.04 3.85
N HIS A 116 -13.18 18.29 4.24
CA HIS A 116 -14.26 19.16 3.74
C HIS A 116 -14.10 19.43 2.24
N ALA A 117 -12.92 19.85 1.80
CA ALA A 117 -12.63 20.11 0.38
C ALA A 117 -12.83 18.86 -0.50
N LEU A 118 -12.45 17.68 0.00
CA LEU A 118 -12.71 16.42 -0.69
C LEU A 118 -14.20 16.10 -0.78
N ASN A 119 -15.00 16.42 0.25
CA ASN A 119 -16.43 16.16 0.25
C ASN A 119 -17.19 17.13 -0.65
N GLU A 120 -16.88 18.42 -0.61
CA GLU A 120 -17.51 19.44 -1.48
C GLU A 120 -17.33 19.10 -2.98
N LYS A 121 -16.16 18.61 -3.37
CA LYS A 121 -15.85 18.24 -4.76
C LYS A 121 -16.26 16.81 -5.12
N LYS A 122 -16.93 16.08 -4.23
CA LYS A 122 -17.24 14.67 -4.45
C LYS A 122 -18.04 14.44 -5.73
N THR A 123 -19.13 15.17 -5.92
CA THR A 123 -20.00 15.00 -7.11
C THR A 123 -19.26 15.30 -8.41
N GLN A 124 -18.47 16.39 -8.45
CA GLN A 124 -17.66 16.74 -9.62
C GLN A 124 -16.59 15.69 -9.90
N ARG A 125 -15.92 15.20 -8.84
CA ARG A 125 -14.93 14.14 -8.94
C ARG A 125 -15.54 12.83 -9.44
N ASP A 126 -16.69 12.44 -8.92
CA ASP A 126 -17.37 11.20 -9.30
C ASP A 126 -17.86 11.28 -10.76
N ALA A 127 -18.36 12.42 -11.21
CA ALA A 127 -18.69 12.68 -12.61
C ALA A 127 -17.44 12.58 -13.52
N TYR A 128 -16.34 13.19 -13.11
CA TYR A 128 -15.08 13.10 -13.85
C TYR A 128 -14.54 11.66 -13.91
N ILE A 129 -14.55 10.94 -12.79
CA ILE A 129 -14.17 9.53 -12.75
C ILE A 129 -15.02 8.71 -13.72
N SER A 130 -16.32 8.93 -13.75
CA SER A 130 -17.24 8.26 -14.67
C SER A 130 -16.92 8.57 -16.13
N SER A 131 -16.64 9.84 -16.48
CA SER A 131 -16.27 10.23 -17.84
C SER A 131 -14.95 9.58 -18.33
N PHE A 132 -14.02 9.31 -17.41
CA PHE A 132 -12.78 8.57 -17.71
C PHE A 132 -13.02 7.06 -17.82
N ILE A 133 -13.81 6.49 -16.88
CA ILE A 133 -13.99 5.04 -16.78
C ILE A 133 -14.88 4.50 -17.89
N THR A 134 -15.99 5.16 -18.22
CA THR A 134 -17.00 4.63 -19.14
C THR A 134 -16.42 4.22 -20.52
N PRO A 135 -15.66 5.07 -21.24
CA PRO A 135 -15.06 4.66 -22.51
C PRO A 135 -14.02 3.57 -22.35
N LEU A 136 -13.28 3.56 -21.24
CA LEU A 136 -12.27 2.55 -20.94
C LEU A 136 -12.92 1.18 -20.66
N GLU A 137 -14.02 1.13 -19.92
CA GLU A 137 -14.76 -0.12 -19.68
C GLU A 137 -15.25 -0.74 -21.00
N GLN A 138 -15.77 0.08 -21.91
CA GLN A 138 -16.20 -0.40 -23.21
C GLN A 138 -15.02 -0.99 -23.98
N LYS A 139 -13.90 -0.25 -24.04
CA LYS A 139 -12.68 -0.71 -24.75
C LYS A 139 -12.15 -2.04 -24.19
N LEU A 140 -12.15 -2.22 -22.86
CA LEU A 140 -11.70 -3.46 -22.22
C LEU A 140 -12.67 -4.62 -22.47
N LYS A 141 -13.99 -4.39 -22.43
CA LYS A 141 -15.02 -5.40 -22.76
C LYS A 141 -14.90 -5.86 -24.20
N ASP A 142 -14.72 -4.93 -25.16
CA ASP A 142 -14.57 -5.23 -26.58
C ASP A 142 -13.31 -6.07 -26.88
N ASN A 143 -12.31 -6.00 -25.99
CA ASN A 143 -11.09 -6.82 -26.07
C ASN A 143 -11.16 -8.09 -25.20
N GLY A 144 -12.33 -8.46 -24.70
CA GLY A 144 -12.57 -9.74 -24.02
C GLY A 144 -12.05 -9.81 -22.57
N PHE A 145 -11.73 -8.69 -21.93
CA PHE A 145 -11.28 -8.69 -20.54
C PHE A 145 -12.45 -8.81 -19.56
N THR A 146 -12.23 -9.59 -18.51
CA THR A 146 -13.04 -9.60 -17.28
C THR A 146 -12.29 -8.78 -16.22
N PHE A 147 -12.94 -7.77 -15.67
CA PHE A 147 -12.26 -6.81 -14.80
C PHE A 147 -13.22 -6.10 -13.85
N THR A 148 -12.64 -5.42 -12.86
CA THR A 148 -13.31 -4.43 -12.02
C THR A 148 -12.52 -3.12 -12.08
N ILE A 149 -13.18 -1.99 -12.32
CA ILE A 149 -12.56 -0.66 -12.24
C ILE A 149 -13.07 0.06 -11.00
N LYS A 150 -12.16 0.67 -10.25
CA LYS A 150 -12.47 1.46 -9.05
C LYS A 150 -11.77 2.82 -9.12
N GLY A 151 -12.51 3.89 -8.88
CA GLY A 151 -11.92 5.17 -8.52
C GLY A 151 -11.47 5.12 -7.05
N ARG A 152 -10.21 5.42 -6.78
CA ARG A 152 -9.65 5.46 -5.43
C ARG A 152 -9.27 6.89 -5.06
N PRO A 153 -9.99 7.54 -4.13
CA PRO A 153 -9.54 8.82 -3.59
C PRO A 153 -8.19 8.62 -2.87
N LYS A 154 -7.32 9.62 -2.94
CA LYS A 154 -6.09 9.63 -2.15
C LYS A 154 -6.43 9.88 -0.68
N SER A 155 -5.64 9.31 0.23
CA SER A 155 -5.78 9.54 1.66
C SER A 155 -5.53 11.00 2.02
N ILE A 156 -6.16 11.47 3.08
CA ILE A 156 -6.04 12.84 3.57
C ILE A 156 -4.57 13.16 3.89
N HIS A 157 -3.86 12.22 4.53
CA HIS A 157 -2.44 12.38 4.82
C HIS A 157 -1.57 12.45 3.55
N SER A 158 -1.88 11.69 2.50
CA SER A 158 -1.17 11.77 1.22
C SER A 158 -1.37 13.13 0.55
N ILE A 159 -2.57 13.71 0.64
CA ILE A 159 -2.88 15.06 0.17
C ILE A 159 -2.13 16.09 1.00
N TYR A 160 -2.17 15.97 2.32
CA TYR A 160 -1.40 16.82 3.23
C TYR A 160 0.09 16.87 2.87
N ASN A 161 0.73 15.71 2.68
CA ASN A 161 2.14 15.65 2.30
C ASN A 161 2.42 16.35 0.96
N LYS A 162 1.51 16.26 -0.01
CA LYS A 162 1.63 16.97 -1.28
C LYS A 162 1.49 18.47 -1.12
N MET A 163 0.51 18.94 -0.32
CA MET A 163 0.36 20.35 0.01
C MET A 163 1.67 20.91 0.60
N GLN A 164 2.28 20.17 1.54
CA GLN A 164 3.55 20.58 2.15
C GLN A 164 4.71 20.58 1.13
N ALA A 165 4.85 19.51 0.34
CA ALA A 165 5.95 19.38 -0.61
C ALA A 165 5.87 20.36 -1.79
N GLN A 166 4.66 20.73 -2.21
CA GLN A 166 4.41 21.63 -3.35
C GLN A 166 4.12 23.07 -2.92
N HIS A 167 4.07 23.33 -1.60
CA HIS A 167 3.69 24.65 -1.02
C HIS A 167 2.41 25.19 -1.65
N CYS A 168 1.40 24.34 -1.82
CA CYS A 168 0.15 24.69 -2.47
C CYS A 168 -1.06 24.23 -1.66
N ASP A 169 -2.21 24.81 -1.98
CA ASP A 169 -3.49 24.44 -1.39
C ASP A 169 -4.08 23.17 -2.04
N VAL A 170 -5.05 22.52 -1.36
CA VAL A 170 -5.74 21.31 -1.84
C VAL A 170 -6.32 21.49 -3.24
N ASP A 171 -6.78 22.70 -3.57
CA ASP A 171 -7.36 23.05 -4.87
C ASP A 171 -6.38 22.96 -6.04
N ARG A 172 -5.08 23.06 -5.76
CA ARG A 172 -4.03 22.97 -6.77
C ARG A 172 -3.44 21.57 -6.93
N ILE A 173 -3.97 20.59 -6.18
CA ILE A 173 -3.53 19.19 -6.30
C ILE A 173 -4.38 18.49 -7.36
N TYR A 174 -3.80 18.27 -8.54
CA TYR A 174 -4.52 17.70 -9.68
C TYR A 174 -4.81 16.21 -9.56
N ASP A 175 -4.01 15.43 -8.81
CA ASP A 175 -4.12 13.98 -8.69
C ASP A 175 -4.77 13.55 -7.35
N LEU A 176 -5.96 14.03 -7.08
CA LEU A 176 -6.73 13.70 -5.87
C LEU A 176 -7.28 12.27 -5.85
N PHE A 177 -7.23 11.56 -6.96
CA PHE A 177 -7.67 10.17 -7.08
C PHE A 177 -6.79 9.39 -8.07
N ALA A 178 -6.87 8.07 -7.98
CA ALA A 178 -6.31 7.14 -8.94
C ALA A 178 -7.41 6.21 -9.45
N ILE A 179 -7.26 5.71 -10.66
CA ILE A 179 -8.08 4.65 -11.21
C ILE A 179 -7.35 3.32 -11.01
N ARG A 180 -8.04 2.34 -10.47
CA ARG A 180 -7.53 1.00 -10.30
C ARG A 180 -8.29 0.04 -11.18
N ILE A 181 -7.58 -0.68 -12.03
CA ILE A 181 -8.12 -1.74 -12.88
C ILE A 181 -7.63 -3.06 -12.32
N ILE A 182 -8.58 -3.92 -11.95
CA ILE A 182 -8.33 -5.24 -11.39
C ILE A 182 -8.81 -6.26 -12.40
N LEU A 183 -7.88 -7.01 -13.00
CA LEU A 183 -8.15 -8.01 -14.02
C LEU A 183 -8.42 -9.37 -13.38
N ASP A 184 -9.34 -10.12 -13.95
CA ASP A 184 -9.60 -11.51 -13.61
C ASP A 184 -8.86 -12.39 -14.64
N SER A 185 -7.54 -12.50 -14.47
CA SER A 185 -6.64 -13.21 -15.39
C SER A 185 -6.11 -14.49 -14.74
N PRO A 186 -5.95 -15.58 -15.50
CA PRO A 186 -5.24 -16.76 -15.03
C PRO A 186 -3.75 -16.44 -14.79
N LEU A 187 -3.11 -17.16 -13.87
CA LEU A 187 -1.76 -16.88 -13.39
C LEU A 187 -0.72 -16.75 -14.53
N GLU A 188 -0.85 -17.62 -15.53
CA GLU A 188 0.08 -17.69 -16.66
C GLU A 188 -0.02 -16.45 -17.58
N ARG A 189 -1.12 -15.73 -17.51
CA ARG A 189 -1.39 -14.56 -18.37
C ARG A 189 -1.35 -13.23 -17.61
N GLU A 190 -1.26 -13.24 -16.31
CA GLU A 190 -1.36 -12.03 -15.47
C GLU A 190 -0.50 -10.86 -15.99
N LYS A 191 0.77 -11.13 -16.24
CA LYS A 191 1.70 -10.11 -16.72
C LYS A 191 1.35 -9.63 -18.14
N LEU A 192 1.05 -10.56 -19.04
CA LEU A 192 0.69 -10.25 -20.42
C LEU A 192 -0.58 -9.39 -20.46
N ASP A 193 -1.61 -9.79 -19.73
CA ASP A 193 -2.89 -9.10 -19.71
C ASP A 193 -2.77 -7.67 -19.12
N CYS A 194 -1.96 -7.49 -18.08
CA CYS A 194 -1.68 -6.15 -17.55
C CYS A 194 -0.99 -5.25 -18.59
N TRP A 195 -0.02 -5.76 -19.33
CA TRP A 195 0.65 -4.99 -20.39
C TRP A 195 -0.27 -4.72 -21.59
N GLN A 196 -1.15 -5.66 -21.93
CA GLN A 196 -2.14 -5.46 -22.98
C GLN A 196 -3.13 -4.36 -22.58
N VAL A 197 -3.61 -4.35 -21.36
CA VAL A 197 -4.47 -3.28 -20.82
C VAL A 197 -3.75 -1.93 -20.80
N TYR A 198 -2.46 -1.90 -20.45
CA TYR A 198 -1.65 -0.69 -20.55
C TYR A 198 -1.62 -0.14 -21.99
N SER A 199 -1.41 -1.02 -22.98
CA SER A 199 -1.43 -0.63 -24.40
C SER A 199 -2.79 -0.03 -24.78
N LEU A 200 -3.91 -0.67 -24.42
CA LEU A 200 -5.26 -0.16 -24.71
C LEU A 200 -5.52 1.20 -24.08
N ILE A 201 -5.02 1.45 -22.87
CA ILE A 201 -5.17 2.74 -22.19
C ILE A 201 -4.36 3.81 -22.90
N THR A 202 -3.14 3.50 -23.33
CA THR A 202 -2.25 4.47 -23.97
C THR A 202 -2.61 4.75 -25.43
N ASP A 203 -3.40 3.89 -26.07
CA ASP A 203 -4.07 4.17 -27.34
C ASP A 203 -5.16 5.24 -27.19
N MET A 204 -5.84 5.26 -26.03
CA MET A 204 -6.93 6.20 -25.76
C MET A 204 -6.45 7.53 -25.16
N TYR A 205 -5.43 7.46 -24.30
CA TYR A 205 -4.97 8.58 -23.49
C TYR A 205 -3.46 8.72 -23.54
N ARG A 206 -2.97 9.92 -23.78
CA ARG A 206 -1.52 10.21 -23.87
C ARG A 206 -0.82 9.92 -22.53
N PRO A 207 0.15 8.98 -22.49
CA PRO A 207 0.87 8.66 -21.26
C PRO A 207 1.96 9.69 -20.94
N ASN A 208 2.31 9.79 -19.63
CA ASN A 208 3.51 10.44 -19.17
C ASN A 208 4.63 9.40 -18.98
N PRO A 209 5.63 9.30 -19.89
CA PRO A 209 6.65 8.24 -19.82
C PRO A 209 7.49 8.29 -18.53
N LYS A 210 7.67 9.47 -17.93
CA LYS A 210 8.45 9.63 -16.69
C LYS A 210 7.73 9.05 -15.46
N ARG A 211 6.43 8.75 -15.60
CA ARG A 211 5.60 8.25 -14.50
C ARG A 211 5.17 6.79 -14.66
N LEU A 212 5.73 6.07 -15.64
CA LEU A 212 5.56 4.62 -15.71
C LEU A 212 6.37 3.95 -14.59
N ARG A 213 5.72 3.03 -13.87
CA ARG A 213 6.35 2.18 -12.84
C ARG A 213 5.95 0.74 -13.08
N ASP A 214 6.93 -0.06 -13.44
CA ASP A 214 6.78 -1.50 -13.71
C ASP A 214 7.21 -2.32 -12.48
N TRP A 215 6.24 -2.61 -11.64
CA TRP A 215 6.41 -3.57 -10.54
C TRP A 215 5.86 -4.96 -10.87
N LEU A 216 5.58 -5.23 -12.16
CA LEU A 216 5.27 -6.57 -12.64
C LEU A 216 6.54 -7.32 -13.04
N SER A 217 7.47 -6.62 -13.68
CA SER A 217 8.75 -7.22 -14.10
C SER A 217 9.73 -7.31 -12.92
N VAL A 218 9.70 -6.33 -12.02
CA VAL A 218 10.51 -6.29 -10.80
C VAL A 218 9.60 -5.95 -9.63
N PRO A 219 8.98 -6.95 -8.98
CA PRO A 219 8.16 -6.76 -7.80
C PRO A 219 8.93 -6.05 -6.67
N LYS A 220 8.22 -5.34 -5.81
CA LYS A 220 8.83 -4.77 -4.62
C LYS A 220 9.22 -5.87 -3.62
N GLU A 221 10.15 -5.55 -2.74
CA GLU A 221 10.64 -6.48 -1.69
C GLU A 221 9.52 -7.09 -0.82
N ASN A 222 8.41 -6.38 -0.67
CA ASN A 222 7.23 -6.86 0.07
C ASN A 222 6.22 -7.62 -0.80
N GLY A 223 6.59 -8.07 -1.98
CA GLY A 223 5.74 -8.82 -2.90
C GLY A 223 4.69 -7.99 -3.62
N TYR A 224 4.74 -6.66 -3.54
CA TYR A 224 3.79 -5.81 -4.27
C TYR A 224 4.06 -5.84 -5.77
N GLU A 225 3.04 -6.20 -6.54
CA GLU A 225 3.03 -6.25 -8.00
C GLU A 225 1.94 -5.31 -8.54
N SER A 226 2.27 -4.48 -9.50
CA SER A 226 1.31 -3.63 -10.22
C SER A 226 2.01 -2.85 -11.34
N LEU A 227 1.30 -2.52 -12.39
CA LEU A 227 1.76 -1.55 -13.39
C LEU A 227 1.09 -0.20 -13.11
N HIS A 228 1.90 0.83 -12.89
CA HIS A 228 1.37 2.18 -12.69
C HIS A 228 1.75 3.07 -13.85
N THR A 229 0.80 3.80 -14.35
CA THR A 229 0.99 4.84 -15.36
C THR A 229 0.23 6.09 -14.99
N THR A 230 0.59 7.20 -15.60
CA THR A 230 -0.17 8.45 -15.49
C THR A 230 -0.49 8.89 -16.92
N VAL A 231 -1.75 9.12 -17.21
CA VAL A 231 -2.23 9.50 -18.54
C VAL A 231 -2.98 10.83 -18.51
N LEU A 232 -2.99 11.54 -19.63
CA LEU A 232 -3.77 12.74 -19.80
C LEU A 232 -5.20 12.36 -20.18
N GLY A 233 -6.11 12.47 -19.21
CA GLY A 233 -7.51 12.12 -19.36
C GLY A 233 -8.37 13.28 -19.88
N PRO A 234 -9.71 13.19 -19.78
CA PRO A 234 -10.62 14.27 -20.11
C PRO A 234 -10.25 15.58 -19.41
N GLU A 235 -10.62 16.71 -20.00
CA GLU A 235 -10.34 18.06 -19.46
C GLU A 235 -8.83 18.31 -19.22
N GLU A 236 -7.95 17.62 -19.94
CA GLU A 236 -6.49 17.75 -19.82
C GLU A 236 -5.96 17.52 -18.41
N LYS A 237 -6.62 16.68 -17.62
CA LYS A 237 -6.22 16.34 -16.27
C LYS A 237 -5.39 15.03 -16.25
N TRP A 238 -4.28 15.06 -15.51
CA TRP A 238 -3.48 13.85 -15.32
C TRP A 238 -4.15 12.87 -14.36
N VAL A 239 -4.34 11.63 -14.81
CA VAL A 239 -4.95 10.53 -14.05
C VAL A 239 -3.92 9.43 -13.84
N GLU A 240 -3.69 9.05 -12.58
CA GLU A 240 -2.91 7.87 -12.24
C GLU A 240 -3.77 6.62 -12.45
N VAL A 241 -3.26 5.66 -13.21
CA VAL A 241 -3.91 4.38 -13.46
C VAL A 241 -3.02 3.26 -12.92
N GLN A 242 -3.60 2.42 -12.07
CA GLN A 242 -2.98 1.24 -11.48
C GLN A 242 -3.61 0.00 -12.11
N ILE A 243 -2.81 -0.84 -12.75
CA ILE A 243 -3.26 -2.07 -13.42
C ILE A 243 -2.66 -3.25 -12.68
N ARG A 244 -3.49 -4.18 -12.25
CA ARG A 244 -3.10 -5.40 -11.55
C ARG A 244 -4.18 -6.47 -11.64
N THR A 245 -3.84 -7.70 -11.34
CA THR A 245 -4.82 -8.80 -11.29
C THR A 245 -5.45 -8.90 -9.91
N ARG A 246 -6.48 -9.75 -9.77
CA ARG A 246 -7.15 -10.01 -8.49
C ARG A 246 -6.16 -10.51 -7.43
N ARG A 247 -5.28 -11.46 -7.79
CA ARG A 247 -4.22 -11.96 -6.88
C ARG A 247 -3.31 -10.82 -6.42
N MET A 248 -2.82 -9.99 -7.34
CA MET A 248 -1.96 -8.85 -7.03
C MET A 248 -2.68 -7.81 -6.17
N ASP A 249 -4.00 -7.62 -6.38
CA ASP A 249 -4.83 -6.72 -5.56
C ASP A 249 -4.95 -7.24 -4.12
N GLU A 250 -5.14 -8.54 -3.94
CA GLU A 250 -5.19 -9.17 -2.61
C GLU A 250 -3.86 -9.04 -1.87
N VAL A 251 -2.73 -9.29 -2.54
CA VAL A 251 -1.39 -9.08 -1.96
C VAL A 251 -1.18 -7.61 -1.59
N ALA A 252 -1.61 -6.67 -2.45
CA ALA A 252 -1.46 -5.25 -2.19
C ALA A 252 -2.35 -4.74 -1.04
N GLU A 253 -3.54 -5.31 -0.83
CA GLU A 253 -4.46 -4.89 0.24
C GLU A 253 -4.13 -5.57 1.59
N LYS A 254 -3.76 -6.86 1.56
CA LYS A 254 -3.51 -7.66 2.76
C LYS A 254 -2.03 -7.76 3.13
N GLY A 255 -1.11 -7.38 2.23
CA GLY A 255 0.33 -7.49 2.44
C GLY A 255 0.75 -8.92 2.74
N VAL A 256 1.68 -9.09 3.69
CA VAL A 256 2.13 -10.43 4.13
C VAL A 256 0.99 -11.31 4.66
N ALA A 257 -0.13 -10.73 5.13
CA ALA A 257 -1.29 -11.48 5.59
C ALA A 257 -2.02 -12.22 4.46
N ALA A 258 -1.85 -11.85 3.20
CA ALA A 258 -2.40 -12.58 2.07
C ALA A 258 -1.83 -14.00 1.99
N HIS A 259 -0.55 -14.18 2.30
CA HIS A 259 0.09 -15.49 2.29
C HIS A 259 -0.45 -16.45 3.35
N TRP A 260 -0.96 -15.93 4.48
CA TRP A 260 -1.53 -16.80 5.54
C TRP A 260 -2.94 -17.29 5.21
N ALA A 261 -3.74 -16.49 4.50
CA ALA A 261 -5.08 -16.89 4.09
C ALA A 261 -5.05 -18.03 3.06
N TYR A 262 -4.04 -18.09 2.20
CA TYR A 262 -3.90 -19.13 1.18
C TYR A 262 -3.39 -20.47 1.76
N LYS A 263 -2.55 -20.44 2.80
CA LYS A 263 -2.03 -21.67 3.43
C LYS A 263 -3.08 -22.41 4.29
N GLY A 264 -4.18 -21.75 4.67
CA GLY A 264 -5.26 -22.36 5.47
C GLY A 264 -6.27 -23.19 4.67
N VAL A 265 -6.29 -23.08 3.34
CA VAL A 265 -7.30 -23.73 2.49
C VAL A 265 -6.73 -24.90 1.67
N ASP A 266 -5.42 -24.90 1.35
CA ASP A 266 -4.79 -25.99 0.60
C ASP A 266 -3.37 -26.23 1.08
N GLY A 267 -3.21 -27.12 2.06
CA GLY A 267 -1.90 -27.57 2.59
C GLY A 267 -1.04 -28.34 1.58
N ASN A 268 -1.28 -28.26 0.26
CA ASN A 268 -0.56 -29.13 -0.67
C ASN A 268 -0.27 -28.60 -2.08
N ARG A 269 -0.38 -27.31 -2.37
CA ARG A 269 0.00 -26.78 -3.70
C ARG A 269 0.53 -25.35 -3.66
N LEU A 270 1.70 -25.16 -3.10
CA LEU A 270 2.66 -24.18 -3.60
C LEU A 270 4.05 -24.82 -3.49
N ASN A 271 4.37 -25.56 -4.51
CA ASN A 271 5.74 -25.98 -4.77
C ASN A 271 6.53 -24.70 -5.06
N THR A 272 7.34 -24.29 -4.09
CA THR A 272 8.24 -23.14 -4.16
C THR A 272 9.46 -23.38 -5.07
N ASP A 273 9.32 -24.25 -6.07
CA ASP A 273 10.42 -24.68 -6.95
C ASP A 273 10.73 -23.71 -8.10
N HIS A 274 10.21 -22.49 -8.11
CA HIS A 274 10.51 -21.51 -9.17
C HIS A 274 11.24 -20.25 -8.73
N GLN A 275 11.85 -20.22 -7.54
CA GLN A 275 12.89 -19.23 -7.28
C GLN A 275 14.26 -19.84 -7.59
N SER A 276 14.56 -19.97 -8.87
CA SER A 276 15.94 -20.17 -9.30
C SER A 276 16.71 -18.89 -9.01
N VAL A 277 17.46 -18.88 -7.92
CA VAL A 277 18.36 -17.79 -7.61
C VAL A 277 19.58 -17.94 -8.52
N TYR A 278 19.78 -16.97 -9.39
CA TYR A 278 20.96 -16.88 -10.23
C TYR A 278 21.94 -15.87 -9.62
N VAL A 279 23.19 -16.26 -9.49
CA VAL A 279 24.27 -15.38 -9.01
C VAL A 279 25.28 -15.21 -10.11
N PHE A 280 25.71 -13.98 -10.36
CA PHE A 280 26.86 -13.73 -11.20
C PHE A 280 28.14 -14.14 -10.46
N THR A 281 28.91 -15.01 -11.07
CA THR A 281 30.25 -15.34 -10.58
C THR A 281 31.18 -14.14 -10.78
N PRO A 282 32.31 -14.05 -10.08
CA PRO A 282 33.33 -13.01 -10.34
C PRO A 282 33.86 -12.99 -11.76
N THR A 283 33.66 -14.06 -12.53
CA THR A 283 34.00 -14.18 -13.96
C THR A 283 32.88 -13.75 -14.90
N GLY A 284 31.71 -13.31 -14.38
CA GLY A 284 30.59 -12.82 -15.18
C GLY A 284 29.61 -13.89 -15.66
N ASP A 285 29.79 -15.15 -15.25
CA ASP A 285 28.89 -16.24 -15.62
C ASP A 285 27.66 -16.33 -14.70
N LEU A 286 26.51 -16.69 -15.29
CA LEU A 286 25.27 -16.89 -14.55
C LEU A 286 25.23 -18.32 -13.98
N LYS A 287 25.26 -18.46 -12.66
CA LYS A 287 25.18 -19.78 -12.00
C LYS A 287 23.88 -19.88 -11.20
N ARG A 288 23.14 -20.97 -11.41
CA ARG A 288 21.97 -21.33 -10.61
C ARG A 288 22.43 -21.87 -9.27
N LEU A 289 21.91 -21.32 -8.16
CA LEU A 289 22.09 -21.86 -6.81
C LEU A 289 21.07 -22.95 -6.52
#